data_fada50fdd212ab388861e1a0363fe81c
#
_entry.id   fada50fdd212ab388861e1a0363fe81c
#
_cell.length_a   1.000
_cell.length_b   1.000
_cell.length_c   1.000
_cell.angle_alpha   90.00
_cell.angle_beta   90.00
_cell.angle_gamma   90.00
#
_symmetry.space_group_name_H-M   'P 1'
#
loop_
_entity.id
_entity.type
_entity.pdbx_description
1 polymer ?
#
loop_
_entity_poly.entity_id
_entity_poly.type
_entity_poly.pdbx_seq_one_letter_code
_entity_poly.pdbx_strand_id
1 'polypeptide(L)'
;PLGPFTHSRRLTEAGDIIAVATPGHTANHISVLVQDGDMTLFLAGDTSYDESLMLSGRVDGISASDRVAGSTLSSIKDFVQKRPSIYLPTHDPQSAARLVNRCAVGRPDHTVLPADLALRPGLT
;
A
#
# COMPACT_ATOMS: atom_id res chain seq x y z
N PRO A 1 -2.77 -17.26 -5.46
CA PRO A 1 -3.39 -16.12 -4.76
C PRO A 1 -2.63 -15.75 -3.52
N LEU A 2 -2.77 -14.54 -3.07
CA LEU A 2 -2.14 -14.06 -1.86
C LEU A 2 -3.16 -13.22 -1.10
N GLY A 3 -3.59 -13.67 0.07
CA GLY A 3 -4.60 -12.97 0.85
C GLY A 3 -5.84 -12.72 0.00
N PRO A 4 -6.32 -11.49 -0.06
CA PRO A 4 -7.52 -11.17 -0.84
C PRO A 4 -7.26 -11.01 -2.34
N PHE A 5 -5.99 -11.10 -2.79
CA PHE A 5 -5.68 -10.93 -4.20
C PHE A 5 -5.76 -12.27 -4.91
N THR A 6 -6.56 -12.34 -5.97
CA THR A 6 -6.80 -13.61 -6.65
C THR A 6 -5.64 -14.04 -7.52
N HIS A 7 -4.82 -13.10 -7.95
CA HIS A 7 -3.66 -13.40 -8.79
C HIS A 7 -2.42 -12.76 -8.20
N SER A 8 -1.37 -13.56 -8.08
CA SER A 8 -0.10 -13.07 -7.57
C SER A 8 1.03 -13.80 -8.25
N ARG A 9 2.21 -13.21 -8.27
CA ARG A 9 3.38 -13.83 -8.87
C ARG A 9 4.62 -13.40 -8.10
N ARG A 10 5.41 -14.38 -7.69
CA ARG A 10 6.68 -14.08 -7.04
C ARG A 10 7.64 -13.53 -8.09
N LEU A 11 8.33 -12.45 -7.75
CA LEU A 11 9.29 -11.84 -8.64
C LEU A 11 10.72 -12.20 -8.24
N THR A 12 10.91 -12.75 -7.04
CA THR A 12 12.22 -13.19 -6.58
C THR A 12 12.13 -14.64 -6.11
N GLU A 13 13.24 -15.33 -6.10
CA GLU A 13 13.23 -16.70 -5.64
C GLU A 13 12.85 -16.76 -4.16
N ALA A 14 13.30 -15.83 -3.37
CA ALA A 14 13.00 -15.82 -1.95
C ALA A 14 11.53 -15.53 -1.67
N GLY A 15 10.81 -14.97 -2.64
CA GLY A 15 9.40 -14.64 -2.43
C GLY A 15 9.18 -13.39 -1.60
N ASP A 16 10.20 -12.55 -1.46
CA ASP A 16 10.07 -11.31 -0.70
C ASP A 16 9.57 -10.16 -1.58
N ILE A 17 9.48 -10.35 -2.89
CA ILE A 17 8.89 -9.36 -3.79
C ILE A 17 7.85 -10.08 -4.62
N ILE A 18 6.61 -9.63 -4.54
CA ILE A 18 5.48 -10.29 -5.17
C ILE A 18 4.61 -9.26 -5.88
N ALA A 19 4.25 -9.56 -7.12
CA ALA A 19 3.29 -8.74 -7.84
C ALA A 19 1.90 -9.29 -7.58
N VAL A 20 0.93 -8.42 -7.38
CA VAL A 20 -0.46 -8.80 -7.21
C VAL A 20 -1.32 -8.02 -8.18
N ALA A 21 -2.40 -8.62 -8.63
CA ALA A 21 -3.33 -7.96 -9.55
C ALA A 21 -4.17 -6.96 -8.76
N THR A 22 -4.14 -5.71 -9.18
CA THR A 22 -4.95 -4.65 -8.59
C THR A 22 -5.63 -3.85 -9.71
N PRO A 23 -6.51 -4.52 -10.46
CA PRO A 23 -7.15 -3.87 -11.61
C PRO A 23 -8.11 -2.75 -11.18
N GLY A 24 -8.33 -1.83 -12.04
CA GLY A 24 -9.25 -0.74 -11.78
C GLY A 24 -8.85 0.49 -12.57
N HIS A 25 -7.77 1.15 -12.18
CA HIS A 25 -7.26 2.28 -12.92
C HIS A 25 -7.02 1.87 -14.39
N THR A 26 -6.42 0.71 -14.57
CA THR A 26 -6.40 0.03 -15.85
C THR A 26 -6.77 -1.44 -15.60
N ALA A 27 -7.19 -2.15 -16.65
CA ALA A 27 -7.63 -3.52 -16.51
C ALA A 27 -6.53 -4.47 -16.02
N ASN A 28 -5.29 -4.16 -16.38
CA ASN A 28 -4.18 -5.02 -16.03
C ASN A 28 -3.21 -4.40 -15.01
N HIS A 29 -3.72 -3.46 -14.24
CA HIS A 29 -2.88 -2.81 -13.24
C HIS A 29 -2.37 -3.81 -12.20
N ILE A 30 -1.14 -3.63 -11.77
CA ILE A 30 -0.57 -4.46 -10.72
C ILE A 30 0.04 -3.57 -9.64
N SER A 31 0.14 -4.12 -8.46
CA SER A 31 0.90 -3.52 -7.37
C SER A 31 2.01 -4.48 -7.00
N VAL A 32 3.04 -3.98 -6.36
CA VAL A 32 4.18 -4.80 -5.97
C VAL A 32 4.34 -4.73 -4.46
N LEU A 33 4.45 -5.89 -3.83
CA LEU A 33 4.61 -5.98 -2.39
C LEU A 33 6.05 -6.39 -2.09
N VAL A 34 6.70 -5.64 -1.23
CA VAL A 34 8.07 -5.95 -0.82
C VAL A 34 8.06 -6.25 0.67
N GLN A 35 8.46 -7.46 1.04
CA GLN A 35 8.51 -7.83 2.45
C GLN A 35 9.82 -7.33 3.03
N ASP A 36 9.75 -6.48 4.04
CA ASP A 36 10.91 -5.87 4.65
C ASP A 36 10.81 -6.11 6.16
N GLY A 37 11.40 -7.19 6.61
CA GLY A 37 11.24 -7.63 7.99
C GLY A 37 9.80 -8.03 8.24
N ASP A 38 9.19 -7.45 9.26
CA ASP A 38 7.80 -7.71 9.55
C ASP A 38 6.87 -6.67 8.91
N MET A 39 7.41 -5.81 8.05
CA MET A 39 6.64 -4.76 7.39
C MET A 39 6.53 -5.08 5.90
N THR A 40 5.38 -4.86 5.31
CA THR A 40 5.19 -4.97 3.88
C THR A 40 5.17 -3.58 3.27
N LEU A 41 6.00 -3.36 2.27
CA LEU A 41 5.94 -2.12 1.51
C LEU A 41 4.97 -2.38 0.35
N PHE A 42 3.87 -1.66 0.34
CA PHE A 42 2.84 -1.86 -0.67
C PHE A 42 3.00 -0.79 -1.75
N LEU A 43 3.70 -1.13 -2.81
CA LEU A 43 3.93 -0.20 -3.91
C LEU A 43 2.67 -0.21 -4.76
N ALA A 44 1.80 0.71 -4.47
CA ALA A 44 0.42 0.65 -4.93
C ALA A 44 0.21 1.13 -6.36
N GLY A 45 1.16 1.85 -6.92
CA GLY A 45 0.96 2.41 -8.26
C GLY A 45 -0.19 3.39 -8.27
N ASP A 46 -1.11 3.20 -9.17
CA ASP A 46 -2.23 4.11 -9.37
C ASP A 46 -3.55 3.57 -8.81
N THR A 47 -3.50 2.73 -7.79
CA THR A 47 -4.72 2.16 -7.21
C THR A 47 -5.57 3.23 -6.53
N SER A 48 -4.94 4.27 -5.98
CA SER A 48 -5.64 5.42 -5.43
C SER A 48 -4.68 6.61 -5.47
N TYR A 49 -5.19 7.82 -5.34
CA TYR A 49 -4.31 8.98 -5.32
C TYR A 49 -3.55 9.05 -3.99
N ASP A 50 -4.16 8.66 -2.92
CA ASP A 50 -3.50 8.68 -1.62
C ASP A 50 -4.07 7.59 -0.70
N GLU A 51 -3.48 7.48 0.48
CA GLU A 51 -3.88 6.46 1.44
C GLU A 51 -5.30 6.70 1.95
N SER A 52 -5.66 7.95 2.17
CA SER A 52 -6.96 8.28 2.70
C SER A 52 -8.08 7.86 1.74
N LEU A 53 -7.87 8.05 0.45
CA LEU A 53 -8.86 7.65 -0.55
C LEU A 53 -8.96 6.12 -0.62
N MET A 54 -7.84 5.43 -0.45
CA MET A 54 -7.87 3.96 -0.42
C MET A 54 -8.68 3.48 0.77
N LEU A 55 -8.44 4.05 1.95
CA LEU A 55 -9.14 3.62 3.16
C LEU A 55 -10.63 3.93 3.11
N SER A 56 -11.03 4.99 2.43
CA SER A 56 -12.43 5.32 2.28
C SER A 56 -13.10 4.57 1.13
N GLY A 57 -12.32 3.84 0.34
CA GLY A 57 -12.85 3.08 -0.78
C GLY A 57 -13.26 3.94 -1.97
N ARG A 58 -12.74 5.16 -2.07
CA ARG A 58 -13.14 6.08 -3.12
C ARG A 58 -12.34 5.82 -4.38
N VAL A 59 -13.05 5.58 -5.46
CA VAL A 59 -12.46 5.30 -6.75
C VAL A 59 -12.15 6.63 -7.42
N ASP A 60 -11.00 6.73 -8.08
CA ASP A 60 -10.66 7.95 -8.80
C ASP A 60 -11.49 8.04 -10.09
N GLY A 61 -11.53 9.21 -10.69
CA GLY A 61 -12.37 9.45 -11.83
C GLY A 61 -11.85 8.92 -13.15
N ILE A 62 -10.70 8.25 -13.14
CA ILE A 62 -10.07 7.79 -14.36
C ILE A 62 -10.14 6.27 -14.50
N SER A 63 -10.78 5.60 -13.58
CA SER A 63 -10.80 4.13 -13.60
C SER A 63 -11.62 3.59 -14.75
N ALA A 64 -11.14 2.50 -15.33
CA ALA A 64 -11.82 1.83 -16.42
C ALA A 64 -13.16 1.24 -15.96
N SER A 65 -13.25 0.85 -14.72
CA SER A 65 -14.47 0.28 -14.15
C SER A 65 -14.53 0.60 -12.67
N ASP A 66 -15.53 1.36 -12.25
CA ASP A 66 -15.69 1.72 -10.86
C ASP A 66 -15.93 0.50 -9.97
N ARG A 67 -16.65 -0.49 -10.47
CA ARG A 67 -16.92 -1.67 -9.67
C ARG A 67 -15.63 -2.46 -9.43
N VAL A 68 -14.84 -2.63 -10.47
CA VAL A 68 -13.58 -3.37 -10.33
C VAL A 68 -12.61 -2.58 -9.46
N ALA A 69 -12.50 -1.28 -9.67
CA ALA A 69 -11.61 -0.45 -8.87
C ALA A 69 -12.02 -0.45 -7.40
N GLY A 70 -13.32 -0.39 -7.13
CA GLY A 70 -13.82 -0.44 -5.75
C GLY A 70 -13.53 -1.78 -5.09
N SER A 71 -13.66 -2.86 -5.84
CA SER A 71 -13.34 -4.19 -5.33
C SER A 71 -11.86 -4.30 -5.00
N THR A 72 -11.01 -3.74 -5.86
CA THR A 72 -9.57 -3.73 -5.63
C THR A 72 -9.23 -2.94 -4.36
N LEU A 73 -9.82 -1.76 -4.17
CA LEU A 73 -9.56 -0.97 -2.98
C LEU A 73 -10.01 -1.70 -1.71
N SER A 74 -11.12 -2.43 -1.79
CA SER A 74 -11.60 -3.22 -0.67
C SER A 74 -10.60 -4.33 -0.33
N SER A 75 -10.03 -4.98 -1.34
CA SER A 75 -9.02 -6.02 -1.12
C SER A 75 -7.75 -5.44 -0.50
N ILE A 76 -7.32 -4.27 -1.00
CA ILE A 76 -6.14 -3.62 -0.47
C ILE A 76 -6.37 -3.24 1.00
N LYS A 77 -7.53 -2.66 1.31
CA LYS A 77 -7.85 -2.26 2.67
C LYS A 77 -7.83 -3.48 3.60
N ASP A 78 -8.40 -4.58 3.16
CA ASP A 78 -8.40 -5.81 3.96
C ASP A 78 -6.97 -6.28 4.23
N PHE A 79 -6.13 -6.26 3.21
CA PHE A 79 -4.74 -6.73 3.34
C PHE A 79 -3.96 -5.85 4.31
N VAL A 80 -4.02 -4.52 4.14
CA VAL A 80 -3.21 -3.61 4.96
C VAL A 80 -3.71 -3.52 6.40
N GLN A 81 -4.96 -3.88 6.66
CA GLN A 81 -5.48 -3.92 8.01
C GLN A 81 -5.02 -5.19 8.73
N LYS A 82 -4.77 -6.25 8.01
CA LYS A 82 -4.38 -7.53 8.59
C LYS A 82 -2.87 -7.71 8.69
N ARG A 83 -2.10 -6.96 7.90
CA ARG A 83 -0.64 -7.05 7.93
C ARG A 83 -0.04 -5.67 8.04
N PRO A 84 1.00 -5.46 8.86
CA PRO A 84 1.64 -4.16 8.96
C PRO A 84 2.16 -3.75 7.58
N SER A 85 1.63 -2.69 7.02
CA SER A 85 1.94 -2.30 5.64
C SER A 85 2.11 -0.80 5.52
N ILE A 86 3.09 -0.37 4.74
CA ILE A 86 3.27 1.02 4.38
C ILE A 86 2.72 1.16 2.97
N TYR A 87 1.67 1.95 2.81
CA TYR A 87 0.96 2.08 1.53
C TYR A 87 1.56 3.24 0.74
N LEU A 88 2.00 2.96 -0.48
CA LEU A 88 2.79 3.90 -1.27
C LEU A 88 2.22 4.08 -2.68
N PRO A 89 1.16 4.90 -2.84
CA PRO A 89 0.65 5.21 -4.17
C PRO A 89 1.60 6.17 -4.90
N THR A 90 1.61 6.09 -6.21
CA THR A 90 2.53 6.87 -7.03
C THR A 90 2.32 8.38 -6.90
N HIS A 91 1.07 8.81 -6.83
CA HIS A 91 0.74 10.24 -6.85
C HIS A 91 0.50 10.84 -5.47
N ASP A 92 0.73 10.09 -4.42
CA ASP A 92 0.54 10.57 -3.07
C ASP A 92 1.80 11.29 -2.59
N PRO A 93 1.75 12.59 -2.35
CA PRO A 93 2.93 13.32 -1.93
C PRO A 93 3.45 12.89 -0.54
N GLN A 94 2.65 12.16 0.22
CA GLN A 94 3.07 11.70 1.54
C GLN A 94 3.74 10.32 1.50
N SER A 95 3.81 9.67 0.34
CA SER A 95 4.39 8.33 0.25
C SER A 95 5.84 8.29 0.75
N ALA A 96 6.64 9.26 0.32
CA ALA A 96 8.04 9.28 0.73
C ALA A 96 8.17 9.45 2.25
N ALA A 97 7.38 10.30 2.84
CA ALA A 97 7.42 10.53 4.28
C ALA A 97 6.99 9.27 5.03
N ARG A 98 5.95 8.59 4.55
CA ARG A 98 5.51 7.36 5.21
C ARG A 98 6.59 6.28 5.13
N LEU A 99 7.28 6.20 4.01
CA LEU A 99 8.34 5.20 3.87
C LEU A 99 9.51 5.52 4.82
N VAL A 100 9.97 6.76 4.82
CA VAL A 100 11.09 7.16 5.66
C VAL A 100 10.74 6.97 7.14
N ASN A 101 9.55 7.32 7.53
CA ASN A 101 9.14 7.22 8.93
C ASN A 101 8.51 5.89 9.30
N ARG A 102 8.43 4.97 8.35
CA ARG A 102 7.88 3.63 8.57
C ARG A 102 6.47 3.67 9.14
N CYS A 103 5.61 4.51 8.56
CA CYS A 103 4.26 4.69 9.05
C CYS A 103 3.31 3.70 8.42
N ALA A 104 2.95 2.68 9.17
CA ALA A 104 2.03 1.65 8.70
C ALA A 104 0.60 2.17 8.68
N VAL A 105 -0.19 1.63 7.76
CA VAL A 105 -1.58 1.99 7.64
C VAL A 105 -2.32 1.68 8.93
N GLY A 106 -3.13 2.63 9.38
CA GLY A 106 -3.92 2.41 10.58
C GLY A 106 -3.14 2.46 11.88
N ARG A 107 -1.92 2.93 11.84
CA ARG A 107 -1.11 3.03 13.04
C ARG A 107 -0.57 4.44 13.17
N PRO A 108 -1.45 5.38 13.36
CA PRO A 108 -1.08 6.78 13.46
C PRO A 108 -0.11 7.11 14.56
N ASP A 109 -0.10 6.33 15.57
CA ASP A 109 0.79 6.61 16.66
C ASP A 109 2.22 6.53 16.20
N HIS A 110 2.46 5.87 15.10
CA HIS A 110 3.78 5.80 14.65
C HIS A 110 4.23 7.14 14.27
N THR A 111 3.35 7.91 13.83
CA THR A 111 3.77 9.15 13.26
C THR A 111 4.03 10.05 14.38
N VAL A 112 3.53 9.73 15.49
CA VAL A 112 3.75 10.60 16.46
C VAL A 112 4.85 10.43 17.24
N LEU A 113 5.35 9.51 17.29
CA LEU A 113 6.42 9.28 18.09
C LEU A 113 7.31 10.23 17.74
N PRO A 114 7.03 11.16 17.77
CA PRO A 114 7.71 12.14 17.28
C PRO A 114 8.80 12.42 18.02
N ALA A 115 8.52 12.50 19.03
CA ALA A 115 9.52 12.89 19.75
C ALA A 115 10.54 11.98 19.58
N ASP A 116 10.26 10.90 19.80
CA ASP A 116 11.25 10.00 19.72
C ASP A 116 11.74 9.96 18.45
N LEU A 117 10.98 10.08 17.69
CA LEU A 117 11.47 9.95 16.47
C LEU A 117 12.17 10.99 16.11
N ALA A 118 11.70 11.88 16.40
CA ALA A 118 12.28 12.99 15.98
C ALA A 118 13.58 12.92 16.51
N LEU A 119 13.56 12.47 17.46
CA LEU A 119 14.70 12.42 17.96
C LEU A 119 15.49 11.47 17.58
N ARG A 120 15.01 10.69 17.17
CA ARG A 120 15.78 9.78 16.79
C ARG A 120 16.45 10.29 15.81
N PRO A 121 16.98 11.06 15.99
CA PRO A 121 17.73 11.66 15.06
C PRO A 121 18.49 10.77 14.45
N GLY A 122 18.82 10.25 15.02
CA GLY A 122 19.59 9.40 14.42
C GLY A 122 18.82 8.55 13.62
N LEU A 123 18.11 8.57 13.93
CA LEU A 123 17.53 7.83 13.38
C LEU A 123 17.23 8.23 12.51
N THR A 124 17.23 8.62 12.79
CA THR A 124 17.05 8.94 12.11
C THR A 124 17.54 8.90 11.58
#